data_aa95d80304bb14c550a9be9904b568d6
#
_entry.id   aa95d80304bb14c550a9be9904b568d6
#
_cell.length_a   1.000
_cell.length_b   1.000
_cell.length_c   1.000
_cell.angle_alpha   90.00
_cell.angle_beta   90.00
_cell.angle_gamma   90.00
#
_symmetry.space_group_name_H-M   'P 1'
#
loop_
_entity.id
_entity.type
_entity.pdbx_description
1 polymer ?
#
loop_
_entity_poly.entity_id
_entity_poly.type
_entity_poly.pdbx_seq_one_letter_code
_entity_poly.pdbx_strand_id
1 'polypeptide(L)'
;NEAERCLQCKKPMCQEGCPIHTPIPQMIKYFKEERLEEAGDMLFANNPLSIVCSLVCNHENQCEGHCVLGRKGQPVHISSIENYISDTCLERIHIACEPKNGKKVAGIGAGPAGITLAILLPQKGYSVTIFDSRDKIGGVLQYGIPEFRLPKSILERYKKKLRAIGIKIRPNTTIGGALEIKDLFNAGYESIFIGTGVWRPKKLGIKGESLGNVHFAIDYLANPDAYELGN
;
A
#
# COMPACT_ATOMS: atom_id res chain seq x y z
N ASN A 1 -9.70 11.48 -25.27
CA ASN A 1 -9.87 11.16 -23.90
C ASN A 1 -9.44 9.71 -23.63
N GLU A 2 -8.55 9.51 -22.61
CA GLU A 2 -7.87 8.22 -22.41
C GLU A 2 -8.84 7.08 -22.08
N ALA A 3 -9.84 7.33 -21.23
CA ALA A 3 -10.85 6.35 -20.85
C ALA A 3 -11.69 5.85 -22.04
N GLU A 4 -11.91 6.69 -23.07
CA GLU A 4 -12.67 6.32 -24.27
C GLU A 4 -11.94 5.29 -25.14
N ARG A 5 -10.63 5.17 -25.00
CA ARG A 5 -9.83 4.17 -25.71
C ARG A 5 -10.09 2.75 -25.23
N CYS A 6 -10.64 2.57 -24.03
CA CYS A 6 -10.88 1.26 -23.45
C CYS A 6 -11.97 0.50 -24.22
N LEU A 7 -11.63 -0.65 -24.74
CA LEU A 7 -12.52 -1.50 -25.55
C LEU A 7 -13.55 -2.30 -24.73
N GLN A 8 -13.55 -2.19 -23.40
CA GLN A 8 -14.45 -2.95 -22.52
C GLN A 8 -14.44 -4.46 -22.82
N CYS A 9 -13.26 -5.06 -22.87
CA CYS A 9 -13.05 -6.43 -23.33
C CYS A 9 -13.84 -7.45 -22.50
N LYS A 10 -14.49 -8.43 -23.14
CA LYS A 10 -15.17 -9.55 -22.45
C LYS A 10 -14.21 -10.43 -21.65
N LYS A 11 -12.96 -10.56 -22.09
CA LYS A 11 -11.84 -11.19 -21.38
C LYS A 11 -10.75 -10.14 -21.18
N PRO A 12 -10.78 -9.39 -20.09
CA PRO A 12 -9.90 -8.26 -19.87
C PRO A 12 -8.50 -8.71 -19.47
N MET A 13 -7.59 -8.83 -20.42
CA MET A 13 -6.20 -9.24 -20.17
C MET A 13 -5.46 -8.29 -19.22
N CYS A 14 -5.84 -7.01 -19.19
CA CYS A 14 -5.33 -6.05 -18.22
C CYS A 14 -5.68 -6.43 -16.77
N GLN A 15 -6.88 -6.95 -16.52
CA GLN A 15 -7.30 -7.45 -15.21
C GLN A 15 -6.55 -8.74 -14.86
N GLU A 16 -6.38 -9.66 -15.81
CA GLU A 16 -5.59 -10.89 -15.62
C GLU A 16 -4.11 -10.58 -15.33
N GLY A 17 -3.57 -9.53 -15.95
CA GLY A 17 -2.20 -9.07 -15.69
C GLY A 17 -2.02 -8.31 -14.37
N CYS A 18 -3.10 -7.99 -13.67
CA CYS A 18 -3.05 -7.36 -12.37
C CYS A 18 -2.97 -8.43 -11.26
N PRO A 19 -1.93 -8.44 -10.39
CA PRO A 19 -1.78 -9.45 -9.35
C PRO A 19 -2.94 -9.56 -8.36
N ILE A 20 -3.73 -8.49 -8.23
CA ILE A 20 -4.92 -8.42 -7.35
C ILE A 20 -6.23 -8.38 -8.13
N HIS A 21 -6.17 -8.65 -9.44
CA HIS A 21 -7.34 -8.70 -10.33
C HIS A 21 -8.26 -7.47 -10.23
N THR A 22 -7.65 -6.27 -10.19
CA THR A 22 -8.42 -5.01 -10.18
C THR A 22 -9.44 -5.01 -11.32
N PRO A 23 -10.72 -4.71 -11.06
CA PRO A 23 -11.80 -4.76 -12.06
C PRO A 23 -11.72 -3.58 -13.04
N ILE A 24 -10.62 -3.51 -13.80
CA ILE A 24 -10.21 -2.39 -14.65
C ILE A 24 -11.28 -1.97 -15.66
N PRO A 25 -11.91 -2.86 -16.44
CA PRO A 25 -12.96 -2.43 -17.35
C PRO A 25 -14.14 -1.78 -16.65
N GLN A 26 -14.53 -2.32 -15.49
CA GLN A 26 -15.64 -1.78 -14.70
C GLN A 26 -15.29 -0.41 -14.10
N MET A 27 -14.06 -0.25 -13.60
CA MET A 27 -13.53 1.04 -13.12
C MET A 27 -13.63 2.11 -14.22
N ILE A 28 -13.12 1.80 -15.42
CA ILE A 28 -13.14 2.72 -16.56
C ILE A 28 -14.56 3.00 -17.02
N LYS A 29 -15.46 2.01 -16.97
CA LYS A 29 -16.87 2.19 -17.29
C LYS A 29 -17.53 3.18 -16.33
N TYR A 30 -17.41 2.98 -15.03
CA TYR A 30 -17.94 3.91 -14.04
C TYR A 30 -17.37 5.33 -14.20
N PHE A 31 -16.07 5.43 -14.47
CA PHE A 31 -15.43 6.72 -14.72
C PHE A 31 -16.03 7.45 -15.95
N LYS A 32 -16.30 6.73 -17.05
CA LYS A 32 -16.94 7.27 -18.26
C LYS A 32 -18.39 7.69 -18.03
N GLU A 33 -19.09 6.99 -17.15
CA GLU A 33 -20.47 7.27 -16.75
C GLU A 33 -20.56 8.37 -15.67
N GLU A 34 -19.46 9.06 -15.35
CA GLU A 34 -19.35 10.08 -14.30
C GLU A 34 -19.70 9.56 -12.88
N ARG A 35 -19.71 8.26 -12.70
CA ARG A 35 -19.96 7.54 -11.44
C ARG A 35 -18.68 7.38 -10.64
N LEU A 36 -18.07 8.51 -10.29
CA LEU A 36 -16.73 8.53 -9.71
C LEU A 36 -16.68 7.90 -8.30
N GLU A 37 -17.69 8.12 -7.49
CA GLU A 37 -17.75 7.58 -6.13
C GLU A 37 -17.84 6.05 -6.15
N GLU A 38 -18.68 5.48 -7.00
CA GLU A 38 -18.81 4.03 -7.15
C GLU A 38 -17.53 3.38 -7.69
N ALA A 39 -16.82 4.08 -8.59
CA ALA A 39 -15.50 3.63 -9.04
C ALA A 39 -14.49 3.63 -7.88
N GLY A 40 -14.49 4.67 -7.07
CA GLY A 40 -13.62 4.80 -5.89
C GLY A 40 -13.90 3.73 -4.84
N ASP A 41 -15.17 3.52 -4.48
CA ASP A 41 -15.59 2.50 -3.52
C ASP A 41 -15.21 1.10 -3.99
N MET A 42 -15.43 0.80 -5.27
CA MET A 42 -15.06 -0.48 -5.86
C MET A 42 -13.55 -0.71 -5.83
N LEU A 43 -12.75 0.30 -6.19
CA LEU A 43 -11.29 0.22 -6.13
C LEU A 43 -10.80 0.01 -4.70
N PHE A 44 -11.34 0.77 -3.75
CA PHE A 44 -10.96 0.66 -2.35
C PHE A 44 -11.35 -0.68 -1.73
N ALA A 45 -12.53 -1.21 -2.09
CA ALA A 45 -12.97 -2.52 -1.65
C ALA A 45 -12.07 -3.65 -2.21
N ASN A 46 -11.62 -3.52 -3.45
CA ASN A 46 -10.68 -4.46 -4.06
C ASN A 46 -9.27 -4.33 -3.46
N ASN A 47 -8.81 -3.10 -3.26
CA ASN A 47 -7.50 -2.78 -2.71
C ASN A 47 -7.52 -1.42 -2.00
N PRO A 48 -7.48 -1.38 -0.66
CA PRO A 48 -7.44 -0.12 0.07
C PRO A 48 -6.26 0.79 -0.28
N LEU A 49 -5.20 0.24 -0.88
CA LEU A 49 -4.00 0.97 -1.32
C LEU A 49 -3.98 1.25 -2.83
N SER A 50 -5.13 1.31 -3.51
CA SER A 50 -5.22 1.56 -4.96
C SER A 50 -4.47 2.81 -5.40
N ILE A 51 -4.56 3.93 -4.65
CA ILE A 51 -3.80 5.15 -4.94
C ILE A 51 -2.27 4.93 -4.92
N VAL A 52 -1.77 4.05 -4.05
CA VAL A 52 -0.35 3.69 -4.01
C VAL A 52 -0.01 2.83 -5.23
N CYS A 53 -0.82 1.82 -5.53
CA CYS A 53 -0.63 0.94 -6.69
C CYS A 53 -0.60 1.73 -8.00
N SER A 54 -1.50 2.69 -8.17
CA SER A 54 -1.56 3.54 -9.38
C SER A 54 -0.29 4.36 -9.62
N LEU A 55 0.48 4.67 -8.56
CA LEU A 55 1.72 5.44 -8.66
C LEU A 55 2.99 4.57 -8.75
N VAL A 56 3.01 3.38 -8.12
CA VAL A 56 4.27 2.66 -7.90
C VAL A 56 4.35 1.27 -8.52
N CYS A 57 3.22 0.68 -8.96
CA CYS A 57 3.23 -0.61 -9.64
C CYS A 57 4.06 -0.57 -10.93
N ASN A 58 4.55 -1.72 -11.35
CA ASN A 58 5.18 -1.90 -12.65
C ASN A 58 4.09 -2.15 -13.72
N HIS A 59 3.36 -1.08 -14.08
CA HIS A 59 2.20 -1.15 -14.97
C HIS A 59 2.53 -1.72 -16.34
N GLU A 60 3.75 -1.44 -16.86
CA GLU A 60 4.23 -1.94 -18.15
C GLU A 60 4.34 -3.46 -18.22
N ASN A 61 4.57 -4.12 -17.08
CA ASN A 61 4.62 -5.58 -16.97
C ASN A 61 3.36 -6.19 -16.34
N GLN A 62 2.43 -5.35 -15.92
CA GLN A 62 1.18 -5.75 -15.28
C GLN A 62 -0.03 -5.33 -16.12
N CYS A 63 -0.91 -4.50 -15.58
CA CYS A 63 -2.18 -4.15 -16.22
C CYS A 63 -2.02 -3.53 -17.61
N GLU A 64 -1.17 -2.49 -17.76
CA GLU A 64 -0.98 -1.80 -19.04
C GLU A 64 -0.26 -2.68 -20.06
N GLY A 65 0.78 -3.43 -19.63
CA GLY A 65 1.48 -4.38 -20.50
C GLY A 65 0.60 -5.50 -21.04
N HIS A 66 -0.51 -5.80 -20.37
CA HIS A 66 -1.48 -6.80 -20.82
C HIS A 66 -2.68 -6.17 -21.56
N CYS A 67 -2.71 -4.86 -21.73
CA CYS A 67 -3.75 -4.20 -22.51
C CYS A 67 -3.68 -4.62 -23.99
N VAL A 68 -4.80 -5.09 -24.55
CA VAL A 68 -4.83 -5.58 -25.95
C VAL A 68 -4.47 -4.49 -26.97
N LEU A 69 -4.70 -3.22 -26.66
CA LEU A 69 -4.30 -2.10 -27.51
C LEU A 69 -2.79 -1.97 -27.62
N GLY A 70 -2.03 -2.36 -26.60
CA GLY A 70 -0.58 -2.36 -26.59
C GLY A 70 0.05 -3.28 -27.65
N ARG A 71 -0.72 -4.22 -28.23
CA ARG A 71 -0.24 -5.11 -29.30
C ARG A 71 -0.03 -4.39 -30.63
N LYS A 72 -0.73 -3.28 -30.87
CA LYS A 72 -0.71 -2.53 -32.13
C LYS A 72 -0.45 -1.03 -31.96
N GLY A 73 -0.21 -0.58 -30.74
CA GLY A 73 0.02 0.82 -30.41
C GLY A 73 0.25 1.01 -28.93
N GLN A 74 -0.23 2.11 -28.38
CA GLN A 74 -0.10 2.40 -26.96
C GLN A 74 -1.23 1.74 -26.17
N PRO A 75 -0.96 1.11 -25.01
CA PRO A 75 -1.98 0.65 -24.10
C PRO A 75 -2.83 1.82 -23.58
N VAL A 76 -3.96 1.53 -22.95
CA VAL A 76 -4.66 2.52 -22.13
C VAL A 76 -3.82 2.83 -20.89
N HIS A 77 -3.66 4.10 -20.54
CA HIS A 77 -2.99 4.52 -19.31
C HIS A 77 -3.89 4.28 -18.09
N ILE A 78 -3.98 3.02 -17.72
CA ILE A 78 -4.86 2.51 -16.64
C ILE A 78 -4.46 3.12 -15.31
N SER A 79 -3.15 3.21 -15.06
CA SER A 79 -2.59 3.80 -13.83
C SER A 79 -3.04 5.25 -13.62
N SER A 80 -3.06 6.05 -14.68
CA SER A 80 -3.49 7.45 -14.60
C SER A 80 -4.97 7.59 -14.27
N ILE A 81 -5.82 6.73 -14.84
CA ILE A 81 -7.26 6.71 -14.55
C ILE A 81 -7.49 6.24 -13.11
N GLU A 82 -6.84 5.14 -12.70
CA GLU A 82 -6.90 4.62 -11.34
C GLU A 82 -6.42 5.65 -10.31
N ASN A 83 -5.33 6.37 -10.61
CA ASN A 83 -4.80 7.41 -9.74
C ASN A 83 -5.81 8.54 -9.54
N TYR A 84 -6.38 9.07 -10.63
CA TYR A 84 -7.37 10.15 -10.57
C TYR A 84 -8.57 9.76 -9.69
N ILE A 85 -9.12 8.56 -9.91
CA ILE A 85 -10.26 8.05 -9.15
C ILE A 85 -9.90 7.89 -7.68
N SER A 86 -8.82 7.16 -7.40
CA SER A 86 -8.40 6.82 -6.04
C SER A 86 -8.00 8.05 -5.23
N ASP A 87 -7.31 9.01 -5.86
CA ASP A 87 -6.88 10.25 -5.20
C ASP A 87 -8.08 11.14 -4.86
N THR A 88 -9.00 11.30 -5.82
CA THR A 88 -10.20 12.14 -5.64
C THR A 88 -11.16 11.55 -4.59
N CYS A 89 -11.28 10.22 -4.53
CA CYS A 89 -12.28 9.57 -3.68
C CYS A 89 -11.75 9.23 -2.27
N LEU A 90 -10.43 9.17 -2.04
CA LEU A 90 -9.88 8.63 -0.80
C LEU A 90 -10.48 9.24 0.47
N GLU A 91 -10.67 10.55 0.55
CA GLU A 91 -11.26 11.20 1.72
C GLU A 91 -12.74 10.90 1.90
N ARG A 92 -13.47 10.76 0.80
CA ARG A 92 -14.93 10.54 0.80
C ARG A 92 -15.30 9.10 1.14
N ILE A 93 -14.42 8.14 0.85
CA ILE A 93 -14.66 6.72 1.14
C ILE A 93 -14.90 6.53 2.63
N HIS A 94 -16.09 6.05 2.98
CA HIS A 94 -16.44 5.68 4.34
C HIS A 94 -16.11 4.22 4.60
N ILE A 95 -15.28 3.96 5.61
CA ILE A 95 -14.98 2.60 6.06
C ILE A 95 -16.04 2.22 7.08
N ALA A 96 -17.03 1.46 6.64
CA ALA A 96 -18.07 0.94 7.51
C ALA A 96 -17.48 -0.11 8.46
N CYS A 97 -17.42 0.20 9.74
CA CYS A 97 -16.93 -0.72 10.76
C CYS A 97 -18.11 -1.38 11.48
N GLU A 98 -18.07 -2.70 11.60
CA GLU A 98 -19.03 -3.44 12.41
C GLU A 98 -18.88 -3.14 13.90
N PRO A 99 -19.93 -3.34 14.71
CA PRO A 99 -19.82 -3.27 16.16
C PRO A 99 -18.70 -4.16 16.68
N LYS A 100 -18.00 -3.69 17.70
CA LYS A 100 -16.85 -4.42 18.25
C LYS A 100 -17.27 -5.80 18.77
N ASN A 101 -16.62 -6.84 18.28
CA ASN A 101 -16.84 -8.24 18.68
C ASN A 101 -16.07 -8.66 19.96
N GLY A 102 -15.38 -7.73 20.61
CA GLY A 102 -14.56 -7.96 21.81
C GLY A 102 -13.14 -8.45 21.52
N LYS A 103 -12.85 -8.90 20.31
CA LYS A 103 -11.55 -9.48 19.95
C LYS A 103 -10.53 -8.42 19.54
N LYS A 104 -9.29 -8.61 20.03
CA LYS A 104 -8.16 -7.72 19.75
C LYS A 104 -7.14 -8.39 18.87
N VAL A 105 -6.66 -7.68 17.85
CA VAL A 105 -5.60 -8.15 16.95
C VAL A 105 -4.41 -7.18 17.00
N ALA A 106 -3.21 -7.72 17.15
CA ALA A 106 -1.98 -6.96 17.03
C ALA A 106 -1.38 -7.14 15.64
N GLY A 107 -1.07 -6.03 14.96
CA GLY A 107 -0.28 -6.03 13.73
C GLY A 107 1.15 -5.59 14.04
N ILE A 108 2.13 -6.40 13.71
CA ILE A 108 3.56 -6.08 13.83
C ILE A 108 4.05 -5.65 12.45
N GLY A 109 4.31 -4.35 12.30
CA GLY A 109 4.66 -3.68 11.06
C GLY A 109 3.51 -2.83 10.51
N ALA A 110 3.77 -1.54 10.30
CA ALA A 110 2.85 -0.54 9.73
C ALA A 110 3.11 -0.31 8.23
N GLY A 111 3.67 -1.29 7.53
CA GLY A 111 3.84 -1.29 6.09
C GLY A 111 2.52 -1.52 5.33
N PRO A 112 2.57 -1.72 4.00
CA PRO A 112 1.38 -1.94 3.18
C PRO A 112 0.44 -3.01 3.73
N ALA A 113 0.99 -4.16 4.14
CA ALA A 113 0.22 -5.27 4.70
C ALA A 113 -0.47 -4.89 6.02
N GLY A 114 0.24 -4.20 6.93
CA GLY A 114 -0.32 -3.74 8.21
C GLY A 114 -1.41 -2.68 8.02
N ILE A 115 -1.23 -1.74 7.08
CA ILE A 115 -2.25 -0.73 6.74
C ILE A 115 -3.51 -1.41 6.20
N THR A 116 -3.35 -2.36 5.26
CA THR A 116 -4.47 -3.11 4.69
C THR A 116 -5.22 -3.90 5.77
N LEU A 117 -4.51 -4.63 6.63
CA LEU A 117 -5.08 -5.35 7.76
C LEU A 117 -5.90 -4.40 8.67
N ALA A 118 -5.34 -3.22 8.98
CA ALA A 118 -5.96 -2.23 9.84
C ALA A 118 -7.22 -1.59 9.23
N ILE A 119 -7.38 -1.63 7.92
CA ILE A 119 -8.59 -1.20 7.22
C ILE A 119 -9.63 -2.32 7.19
N LEU A 120 -9.21 -3.56 6.92
CA LEU A 120 -10.14 -4.66 6.69
C LEU A 120 -10.71 -5.28 7.97
N LEU A 121 -9.92 -5.40 9.04
CA LEU A 121 -10.38 -6.07 10.26
C LEU A 121 -11.47 -5.32 11.05
N PRO A 122 -11.44 -3.96 11.17
CA PRO A 122 -12.53 -3.23 11.82
C PRO A 122 -13.87 -3.38 11.11
N GLN A 123 -13.86 -3.59 9.79
CA GLN A 123 -15.07 -3.88 9.01
C GLN A 123 -15.73 -5.21 9.43
N LYS A 124 -15.04 -6.02 10.24
CA LYS A 124 -15.52 -7.29 10.83
C LYS A 124 -15.59 -7.21 12.35
N GLY A 125 -15.56 -6.01 12.92
CA GLY A 125 -15.70 -5.75 14.35
C GLY A 125 -14.45 -5.98 15.21
N TYR A 126 -13.29 -6.28 14.62
CA TYR A 126 -12.05 -6.47 15.40
C TYR A 126 -11.45 -5.15 15.84
N SER A 127 -10.91 -5.12 17.06
CA SER A 127 -10.10 -4.01 17.56
C SER A 127 -8.64 -4.23 17.18
N VAL A 128 -8.04 -3.31 16.39
CA VAL A 128 -6.69 -3.47 15.88
C VAL A 128 -5.73 -2.47 16.52
N THR A 129 -4.54 -2.94 16.88
CA THR A 129 -3.39 -2.11 17.24
C THR A 129 -2.21 -2.48 16.35
N ILE A 130 -1.59 -1.49 15.74
CA ILE A 130 -0.38 -1.69 14.93
C ILE A 130 0.83 -1.23 15.74
N PHE A 131 1.85 -2.08 15.79
CA PHE A 131 3.16 -1.81 16.36
C PHE A 131 4.18 -1.70 15.24
N ASP A 132 5.00 -0.66 15.25
CA ASP A 132 6.10 -0.50 14.30
C ASP A 132 7.35 -0.02 15.02
N SER A 133 8.50 -0.54 14.63
CA SER A 133 9.79 -0.11 15.17
C SER A 133 10.20 1.29 14.72
N ARG A 134 9.62 1.81 13.66
CA ARG A 134 9.86 3.14 13.10
C ARG A 134 8.82 4.16 13.57
N ASP A 135 9.13 5.44 13.38
CA ASP A 135 8.32 6.57 13.85
C ASP A 135 7.08 6.84 12.99
N LYS A 136 7.11 6.45 11.70
CA LYS A 136 6.02 6.69 10.75
C LYS A 136 5.49 5.39 10.16
N ILE A 137 4.19 5.40 9.79
CA ILE A 137 3.57 4.29 9.05
C ILE A 137 4.03 4.31 7.60
N GLY A 138 3.84 3.19 6.91
CA GLY A 138 4.09 3.03 5.49
C GLY A 138 5.17 1.99 5.17
N GLY A 139 6.07 1.68 6.10
CA GLY A 139 7.15 0.73 5.84
C GLY A 139 7.96 1.13 4.60
N VAL A 140 8.11 0.25 3.62
CA VAL A 140 8.83 0.55 2.38
C VAL A 140 8.24 1.72 1.60
N LEU A 141 6.95 2.00 1.71
CA LEU A 141 6.31 3.16 1.08
C LEU A 141 6.84 4.49 1.66
N GLN A 142 7.14 4.50 2.95
CA GLN A 142 7.70 5.66 3.64
C GLN A 142 9.21 5.76 3.48
N TYR A 143 9.93 4.66 3.64
CA TYR A 143 11.38 4.63 3.83
C TYR A 143 12.15 4.03 2.65
N GLY A 144 11.48 3.47 1.65
CA GLY A 144 12.14 2.84 0.51
C GLY A 144 11.75 3.41 -0.84
N ILE A 145 10.62 4.11 -0.94
CA ILE A 145 10.19 4.75 -2.19
C ILE A 145 10.45 6.26 -2.10
N PRO A 146 11.19 6.86 -3.04
CA PRO A 146 11.44 8.30 -3.05
C PRO A 146 10.15 9.13 -3.12
N GLU A 147 10.18 10.34 -2.54
CA GLU A 147 9.00 11.21 -2.47
C GLU A 147 8.49 11.67 -3.83
N PHE A 148 9.39 11.88 -4.80
CA PHE A 148 9.01 12.25 -6.17
C PHE A 148 8.20 11.16 -6.87
N ARG A 149 8.29 9.88 -6.41
CA ARG A 149 7.52 8.76 -6.95
C ARG A 149 6.27 8.47 -6.13
N LEU A 150 6.33 8.60 -4.80
CA LEU A 150 5.19 8.43 -3.90
C LEU A 150 5.20 9.57 -2.87
N PRO A 151 4.37 10.62 -3.06
CA PRO A 151 4.24 11.70 -2.11
C PRO A 151 3.85 11.20 -0.71
N LYS A 152 4.63 11.59 0.32
CA LYS A 152 4.41 11.11 1.70
C LYS A 152 3.11 11.64 2.31
N SER A 153 2.57 12.70 1.76
CA SER A 153 1.23 13.21 2.10
C SER A 153 0.13 12.14 1.96
N ILE A 154 0.27 11.21 1.01
CA ILE A 154 -0.65 10.08 0.83
C ILE A 154 -0.66 9.20 2.09
N LEU A 155 0.50 8.93 2.68
CA LEU A 155 0.60 8.12 3.90
C LEU A 155 0.00 8.84 5.13
N GLU A 156 0.11 10.16 5.20
CA GLU A 156 -0.56 10.94 6.24
C GLU A 156 -2.10 10.91 6.09
N ARG A 157 -2.62 10.87 4.86
CA ARG A 157 -4.06 10.66 4.59
C ARG A 157 -4.51 9.30 5.12
N TYR A 158 -3.76 8.23 4.85
CA TYR A 158 -4.05 6.91 5.43
C TYR A 158 -3.98 6.91 6.95
N LYS A 159 -2.97 7.55 7.54
CA LYS A 159 -2.83 7.66 9.00
C LYS A 159 -4.05 8.35 9.64
N LYS A 160 -4.54 9.43 9.03
CA LYS A 160 -5.76 10.12 9.48
C LYS A 160 -6.97 9.18 9.39
N LYS A 161 -7.13 8.49 8.26
CA LYS A 161 -8.23 7.53 8.05
C LYS A 161 -8.20 6.38 9.04
N LEU A 162 -7.05 5.78 9.29
CA LEU A 162 -6.87 4.73 10.30
C LEU A 162 -7.25 5.20 11.71
N ARG A 163 -6.81 6.40 12.09
CA ARG A 163 -7.17 6.98 13.40
C ARG A 163 -8.67 7.24 13.52
N ALA A 164 -9.30 7.72 12.46
CA ALA A 164 -10.74 8.00 12.43
C ALA A 164 -11.59 6.74 12.66
N ILE A 165 -11.15 5.58 12.22
CA ILE A 165 -11.82 4.28 12.47
C ILE A 165 -11.35 3.59 13.76
N GLY A 166 -10.59 4.30 14.61
CA GLY A 166 -10.22 3.83 15.95
C GLY A 166 -9.01 2.89 16.00
N ILE A 167 -8.19 2.85 14.96
CA ILE A 167 -6.93 2.07 14.97
C ILE A 167 -5.91 2.73 15.89
N LYS A 168 -5.35 1.94 16.79
CA LYS A 168 -4.23 2.34 17.63
C LYS A 168 -2.93 2.09 16.90
N ILE A 169 -2.09 3.13 16.79
CA ILE A 169 -0.77 3.04 16.17
C ILE A 169 0.27 3.28 17.26
N ARG A 170 1.18 2.33 17.44
CA ARG A 170 2.29 2.35 18.40
C ARG A 170 3.62 2.39 17.63
N PRO A 171 4.08 3.59 17.26
CA PRO A 171 5.39 3.76 16.63
C PRO A 171 6.52 3.55 17.65
N ASN A 172 7.74 3.45 17.15
CA ASN A 172 8.96 3.26 17.96
C ASN A 172 8.85 2.07 18.93
N THR A 173 8.15 1.03 18.53
CA THR A 173 7.91 -0.17 19.35
C THR A 173 8.42 -1.41 18.64
N THR A 174 9.56 -1.90 19.09
CA THR A 174 10.18 -3.12 18.54
C THR A 174 9.65 -4.35 19.29
N ILE A 175 9.10 -5.30 18.55
CA ILE A 175 8.70 -6.60 19.07
C ILE A 175 9.85 -7.60 18.84
N GLY A 176 10.17 -8.38 19.86
CA GLY A 176 11.31 -9.32 19.86
C GLY A 176 12.52 -8.81 20.66
N GLY A 177 12.34 -7.70 21.38
CA GLY A 177 13.33 -7.14 22.28
C GLY A 177 12.72 -6.90 23.67
N ALA A 178 12.48 -5.61 24.03
CA ALA A 178 11.87 -5.25 25.30
C ALA A 178 10.40 -5.71 25.43
N LEU A 179 9.70 -5.86 24.32
CA LEU A 179 8.33 -6.39 24.23
C LEU A 179 8.34 -7.64 23.36
N GLU A 180 7.93 -8.76 23.92
CA GLU A 180 7.88 -10.03 23.23
C GLU A 180 6.47 -10.38 22.74
N ILE A 181 6.37 -11.37 21.85
CA ILE A 181 5.08 -11.86 21.33
C ILE A 181 4.17 -12.34 22.47
N LYS A 182 4.73 -13.02 23.47
CA LYS A 182 3.97 -13.49 24.64
C LYS A 182 3.33 -12.35 25.42
N ASP A 183 3.97 -11.18 25.48
CA ASP A 183 3.45 -10.03 26.19
C ASP A 183 2.21 -9.47 25.49
N LEU A 184 2.16 -9.56 24.18
CA LEU A 184 0.96 -9.18 23.40
C LEU A 184 -0.22 -10.12 23.71
N PHE A 185 0.01 -11.44 23.79
CA PHE A 185 -1.03 -12.38 24.21
C PHE A 185 -1.47 -12.10 25.65
N ASN A 186 -0.54 -11.85 26.57
CA ASN A 186 -0.84 -11.49 27.96
C ASN A 186 -1.63 -10.18 28.07
N ALA A 187 -1.43 -9.23 27.12
CA ALA A 187 -2.20 -8.00 27.02
C ALA A 187 -3.60 -8.19 26.39
N GLY A 188 -3.98 -9.44 26.10
CA GLY A 188 -5.30 -9.82 25.62
C GLY A 188 -5.48 -9.69 24.11
N TYR A 189 -4.41 -9.68 23.32
CA TYR A 189 -4.52 -9.88 21.87
C TYR A 189 -4.73 -11.37 21.58
N GLU A 190 -5.78 -11.69 20.83
CA GLU A 190 -6.13 -13.08 20.49
C GLU A 190 -5.39 -13.57 19.25
N SER A 191 -4.93 -12.65 18.39
CA SER A 191 -4.20 -12.95 17.18
C SER A 191 -3.14 -11.91 16.92
N ILE A 192 -2.04 -12.35 16.32
CA ILE A 192 -0.92 -11.49 15.96
C ILE A 192 -0.62 -11.69 14.49
N PHE A 193 -0.64 -10.59 13.74
CA PHE A 193 -0.20 -10.56 12.34
C PHE A 193 1.23 -10.04 12.28
N ILE A 194 2.11 -10.77 11.61
CA ILE A 194 3.51 -10.40 11.42
C ILE A 194 3.72 -9.94 9.98
N GLY A 195 3.87 -8.63 9.80
CA GLY A 195 4.07 -7.99 8.50
C GLY A 195 5.26 -7.04 8.51
N THR A 196 6.40 -7.49 9.06
CA THR A 196 7.61 -6.69 9.28
C THR A 196 8.35 -6.28 8.01
N GLY A 197 8.02 -6.89 6.87
CA GLY A 197 8.66 -6.63 5.59
C GLY A 197 10.04 -7.29 5.46
N VAL A 198 10.76 -6.93 4.38
CA VAL A 198 12.04 -7.50 3.99
C VAL A 198 13.10 -6.40 3.96
N TRP A 199 13.68 -6.10 5.11
CA TRP A 199 14.66 -5.01 5.28
C TRP A 199 16.12 -5.46 5.13
N ARG A 200 16.38 -6.80 5.09
CA ARG A 200 17.73 -7.30 4.91
C ARG A 200 18.06 -7.33 3.41
N PRO A 201 19.06 -6.56 2.95
CA PRO A 201 19.45 -6.54 1.56
C PRO A 201 20.13 -7.86 1.16
N LYS A 202 20.01 -8.24 -0.11
CA LYS A 202 20.81 -9.32 -0.68
C LYS A 202 22.19 -8.79 -1.04
N LYS A 203 23.23 -9.52 -0.64
CA LYS A 203 24.61 -9.24 -1.04
C LYS A 203 24.86 -9.74 -2.46
N LEU A 204 25.67 -9.01 -3.22
CA LEU A 204 26.09 -9.42 -4.56
C LEU A 204 27.21 -10.45 -4.51
N GLY A 205 27.98 -10.48 -3.42
CA GLY A 205 29.12 -11.38 -3.24
C GLY A 205 30.34 -11.00 -4.10
N ILE A 206 30.45 -9.73 -4.46
CA ILE A 206 31.55 -9.21 -5.30
C ILE A 206 32.62 -8.54 -4.43
N LYS A 207 33.85 -8.48 -4.98
CA LYS A 207 34.97 -7.80 -4.31
C LYS A 207 34.66 -6.31 -4.19
N GLY A 208 34.82 -5.75 -2.98
CA GLY A 208 34.60 -4.34 -2.71
C GLY A 208 33.22 -4.00 -2.15
N GLU A 209 32.30 -4.94 -2.09
CA GLU A 209 30.93 -4.73 -1.56
C GLU A 209 30.92 -4.25 -0.10
N SER A 210 31.96 -4.53 0.66
CA SER A 210 32.09 -4.15 2.08
C SER A 210 33.03 -2.95 2.30
N LEU A 211 33.44 -2.25 1.25
CA LEU A 211 34.26 -1.05 1.38
C LEU A 211 33.46 0.11 1.99
N GLY A 212 34.14 1.03 2.65
CA GLY A 212 33.55 2.31 3.02
C GLY A 212 32.99 3.02 1.79
N ASN A 213 31.94 3.79 1.92
CA ASN A 213 31.20 4.46 0.82
C ASN A 213 30.47 3.52 -0.15
N VAL A 214 30.41 2.21 0.15
CA VAL A 214 29.51 1.27 -0.54
C VAL A 214 28.34 0.97 0.37
N HIS A 215 27.15 1.38 -0.02
CA HIS A 215 25.94 1.34 0.81
C HIS A 215 24.86 0.50 0.14
N PHE A 216 24.03 -0.17 0.92
CA PHE A 216 22.84 -0.82 0.39
C PHE A 216 21.78 0.22 0.05
N ALA A 217 21.14 0.04 -1.09
CA ALA A 217 20.11 0.97 -1.57
C ALA A 217 18.99 1.18 -0.54
N ILE A 218 18.58 0.13 0.18
CA ILE A 218 17.51 0.25 1.19
C ILE A 218 17.92 1.13 2.37
N ASP A 219 19.18 1.12 2.77
CA ASP A 219 19.69 1.95 3.87
C ASP A 219 19.80 3.41 3.42
N TYR A 220 20.35 3.65 2.22
CA TYR A 220 20.40 4.97 1.61
C TYR A 220 19.01 5.59 1.46
N LEU A 221 18.06 4.86 0.86
CA LEU A 221 16.69 5.34 0.64
C LEU A 221 15.93 5.61 1.94
N ALA A 222 16.26 4.87 3.01
CA ALA A 222 15.62 5.07 4.32
C ALA A 222 16.06 6.37 5.01
N ASN A 223 17.27 6.85 4.74
CA ASN A 223 17.82 8.08 5.32
C ASN A 223 18.91 8.69 4.41
N PRO A 224 18.53 9.31 3.28
CA PRO A 224 19.50 9.89 2.34
C PRO A 224 20.43 10.92 3.01
N ASP A 225 19.88 11.78 3.85
CA ASP A 225 20.62 12.86 4.51
C ASP A 225 21.82 12.36 5.33
N ALA A 226 21.73 11.15 5.88
CA ALA A 226 22.84 10.55 6.64
C ALA A 226 24.06 10.25 5.77
N TYR A 227 23.88 10.15 4.44
CA TYR A 227 24.92 9.83 3.47
C TYR A 227 25.39 11.06 2.68
N GLU A 228 24.65 12.16 2.73
CA GLU A 228 24.98 13.42 2.04
C GLU A 228 25.83 14.35 2.92
N LEU A 229 25.83 14.17 4.24
CA LEU A 229 26.59 14.99 5.18
C LEU A 229 28.11 14.74 5.18
N GLY A 230 28.62 13.89 4.30
CA GLY A 230 30.03 13.53 4.17
C GLY A 230 30.80 14.18 3.02
N ASN A 231 30.21 15.17 2.32
CA ASN A 231 30.84 15.90 1.23
C ASN A 231 31.17 17.32 1.62
#